data_bda95368d294407d66256c5086440c33
#
_entry.id   bda95368d294407d66256c5086440c33
#
_cell.length_a   1.000
_cell.length_b   1.000
_cell.length_c   1.000
_cell.angle_alpha   90.00
_cell.angle_beta   90.00
_cell.angle_gamma   90.00
#
_symmetry.space_group_name_H-M   'P 1'
#
loop_
_entity.id
_entity.type
_entity.pdbx_description
1 polymer ?
#
loop_
_entity_poly.entity_id
_entity_poly.type
_entity_poly.pdbx_seq_one_letter_code
_entity_poly.pdbx_strand_id
1 'polypeptide(L)'
;MNIAILPMASSPLRSLPPALVNQMVALLGMAGHKVTVSLNAYQGVMKKYKSSLDLGAEANIAVIDGFKTIGELTAFIADQDYVVLADSGPAHITKLFQTPGLAIYTSASGDVLQGRHRNLHRWQSRYTGEFCSAPCGLAKLRASANGKIGCMGSLELPFDALGDLPTQSNKAIAERLTIDAPVPCVAQLLTEQKDIL
;
A
#
# COMPACT_ATOMS: atom_id res chain seq x y z
N MET A 1 22.08 -0.88 5.20
CA MET A 1 20.93 -1.53 5.86
C MET A 1 20.18 -2.38 4.85
N ASN A 2 19.57 -3.47 5.31
CA ASN A 2 18.61 -4.26 4.54
C ASN A 2 17.21 -3.68 4.79
N ILE A 3 16.55 -3.15 3.76
CA ILE A 3 15.25 -2.51 3.87
C ILE A 3 14.25 -3.27 3.02
N ALA A 4 13.12 -3.68 3.60
CA ALA A 4 12.03 -4.26 2.86
C ALA A 4 10.89 -3.27 2.65
N ILE A 5 10.35 -3.22 1.43
CA ILE A 5 9.12 -2.48 1.10
C ILE A 5 8.04 -3.51 0.76
N LEU A 6 6.95 -3.54 1.53
CA LEU A 6 5.81 -4.43 1.32
C LEU A 6 4.57 -3.58 0.98
N PRO A 7 4.44 -3.16 -0.29
CA PRO A 7 3.53 -2.08 -0.67
C PRO A 7 2.08 -2.53 -0.87
N MET A 8 1.82 -3.83 -0.92
CA MET A 8 0.54 -4.35 -1.37
C MET A 8 -0.35 -4.82 -0.22
N ALA A 9 -1.61 -4.47 -0.30
CA ALA A 9 -2.69 -4.97 0.53
C ALA A 9 -3.75 -5.70 -0.32
N SER A 10 -4.73 -6.31 0.32
CA SER A 10 -5.85 -6.98 -0.37
C SER A 10 -6.87 -6.01 -0.97
N SER A 11 -6.58 -4.71 -0.99
CA SER A 11 -7.49 -3.68 -1.47
C SER A 11 -6.71 -2.48 -2.02
N PRO A 12 -7.19 -1.85 -3.12
CA PRO A 12 -6.66 -0.60 -3.63
C PRO A 12 -6.66 0.55 -2.61
N LEU A 13 -7.56 0.52 -1.64
CA LEU A 13 -7.66 1.55 -0.59
C LEU A 13 -6.47 1.59 0.36
N ARG A 14 -5.66 0.55 0.37
CA ARG A 14 -4.59 0.34 1.35
C ARG A 14 -3.24 -0.02 0.72
N SER A 15 -3.20 -0.24 -0.58
CA SER A 15 -1.95 -0.50 -1.31
C SER A 15 -1.24 0.80 -1.65
N LEU A 16 0.10 0.79 -1.60
CA LEU A 16 0.91 1.93 -2.00
C LEU A 16 1.01 1.98 -3.52
N PRO A 17 0.89 3.15 -4.16
CA PRO A 17 1.04 3.28 -5.60
C PRO A 17 2.47 2.94 -6.05
N PRO A 18 2.67 2.32 -7.24
CA PRO A 18 4.01 2.06 -7.77
C PRO A 18 4.90 3.30 -7.87
N ALA A 19 4.31 4.45 -8.20
CA ALA A 19 5.05 5.72 -8.29
C ALA A 19 5.71 6.11 -6.95
N LEU A 20 5.04 5.90 -5.82
CA LEU A 20 5.63 6.13 -4.50
C LEU A 20 6.74 5.12 -4.21
N VAL A 21 6.51 3.85 -4.54
CA VAL A 21 7.51 2.78 -4.32
C VAL A 21 8.77 3.05 -5.14
N ASN A 22 8.63 3.47 -6.41
CA ASN A 22 9.76 3.83 -7.27
C ASN A 22 10.61 4.95 -6.66
N GLN A 23 9.97 5.97 -6.10
CA GLN A 23 10.70 7.06 -5.43
C GLN A 23 11.41 6.59 -4.15
N MET A 24 10.74 5.78 -3.32
CA MET A 24 11.37 5.19 -2.14
C MET A 24 12.60 4.37 -2.51
N VAL A 25 12.45 3.51 -3.52
CA VAL A 25 13.56 2.65 -4.00
C VAL A 25 14.72 3.50 -4.52
N ALA A 26 14.45 4.52 -5.31
CA ALA A 26 15.49 5.41 -5.84
C ALA A 26 16.25 6.13 -4.71
N LEU A 27 15.55 6.71 -3.75
CA LEU A 27 16.16 7.42 -2.63
C LEU A 27 16.98 6.49 -1.72
N LEU A 28 16.43 5.34 -1.38
CA LEU A 28 17.11 4.36 -0.53
C LEU A 28 18.29 3.72 -1.24
N GLY A 29 18.17 3.44 -2.55
CA GLY A 29 19.24 2.92 -3.38
C GLY A 29 20.42 3.89 -3.49
N MET A 30 20.14 5.18 -3.76
CA MET A 30 21.15 6.24 -3.79
C MET A 30 21.83 6.43 -2.42
N ALA A 31 21.14 6.18 -1.33
CA ALA A 31 21.71 6.18 0.01
C ALA A 31 22.54 4.91 0.34
N GLY A 32 22.70 4.00 -0.62
CA GLY A 32 23.51 2.79 -0.48
C GLY A 32 22.84 1.66 0.32
N HIS A 33 21.52 1.71 0.50
CA HIS A 33 20.80 0.63 1.18
C HIS A 33 20.50 -0.53 0.23
N LYS A 34 20.46 -1.74 0.77
CA LYS A 34 19.93 -2.90 0.05
C LYS A 34 18.41 -2.91 0.20
N VAL A 35 17.69 -2.77 -0.91
CA VAL A 35 16.24 -2.65 -0.91
C VAL A 35 15.59 -3.87 -1.55
N THR A 36 14.63 -4.47 -0.86
CA THR A 36 13.83 -5.57 -1.40
C THR A 36 12.35 -5.17 -1.42
N VAL A 37 11.76 -5.10 -2.62
CA VAL A 37 10.32 -4.91 -2.79
C VAL A 37 9.63 -6.26 -2.82
N SER A 38 8.77 -6.53 -1.87
CA SER A 38 8.00 -7.78 -1.80
C SER A 38 6.57 -7.58 -2.27
N LEU A 39 6.21 -8.26 -3.36
CA LEU A 39 4.89 -8.20 -3.97
C LEU A 39 4.04 -9.38 -3.47
N ASN A 40 3.42 -9.22 -2.33
CA ASN A 40 2.56 -10.23 -1.73
C ASN A 40 1.09 -9.78 -1.75
N ALA A 41 0.43 -9.93 -2.89
CA ALA A 41 -0.97 -9.55 -3.05
C ALA A 41 -1.78 -10.59 -3.80
N TYR A 42 -3.10 -10.35 -3.86
CA TYR A 42 -3.96 -11.18 -4.68
C TYR A 42 -3.53 -11.13 -6.16
N GLN A 43 -3.50 -12.30 -6.75
CA GLN A 43 -2.77 -12.64 -7.99
C GLN A 43 -3.08 -11.76 -9.22
N GLY A 44 -4.22 -11.06 -9.24
CA GLY A 44 -4.64 -10.32 -10.42
C GLY A 44 -3.84 -9.04 -10.68
N VAL A 45 -3.47 -8.32 -9.63
CA VAL A 45 -2.84 -6.99 -9.72
C VAL A 45 -1.32 -7.09 -9.77
N MET A 46 -0.75 -8.17 -9.24
CA MET A 46 0.69 -8.35 -9.06
C MET A 46 1.50 -8.17 -10.34
N LYS A 47 1.07 -8.77 -11.44
CA LYS A 47 1.82 -8.72 -12.70
C LYS A 47 1.94 -7.31 -13.25
N LYS A 48 0.82 -6.57 -13.27
CA LYS A 48 0.79 -5.18 -13.75
C LYS A 48 1.51 -4.25 -12.78
N TYR A 49 1.37 -4.47 -11.47
CA TYR A 49 2.10 -3.72 -10.47
C TYR A 49 3.62 -3.89 -10.65
N LYS A 50 4.09 -5.12 -10.80
CA LYS A 50 5.50 -5.43 -11.05
C LYS A 50 6.03 -4.73 -12.31
N SER A 51 5.25 -4.73 -13.40
CA SER A 51 5.64 -4.05 -14.64
C SER A 51 5.62 -2.51 -14.54
N SER A 52 4.98 -1.96 -13.52
CA SER A 52 4.94 -0.50 -13.25
C SER A 52 6.06 -0.04 -12.29
N LEU A 53 6.86 -0.98 -11.78
CA LEU A 53 8.03 -0.64 -10.99
C LEU A 53 9.20 -0.30 -11.90
N ASP A 54 9.74 0.89 -11.72
CA ASP A 54 11.01 1.32 -12.31
C ASP A 54 12.08 1.29 -11.20
N LEU A 55 12.78 0.18 -11.14
CA LEU A 55 13.74 -0.08 -10.05
C LEU A 55 15.18 0.27 -10.44
N GLY A 56 15.40 0.78 -11.64
CA GLY A 56 16.75 0.99 -12.15
C GLY A 56 17.53 -0.32 -12.34
N ALA A 57 18.80 -0.20 -12.69
CA ALA A 57 19.71 -1.34 -12.90
C ALA A 57 20.65 -1.56 -11.69
N GLU A 58 20.31 -1.06 -10.51
CA GLU A 58 21.22 -1.09 -9.38
C GLU A 58 21.24 -2.47 -8.70
N ALA A 59 22.44 -2.98 -8.45
CA ALA A 59 22.68 -4.32 -7.93
C ALA A 59 22.18 -4.52 -6.48
N ASN A 60 21.87 -3.44 -5.78
CA ASN A 60 21.37 -3.46 -4.40
C ASN A 60 19.84 -3.44 -4.29
N ILE A 61 19.12 -3.53 -5.43
CA ILE A 61 17.65 -3.53 -5.46
C ILE A 61 17.15 -4.88 -5.98
N ALA A 62 16.19 -5.47 -5.26
CA ALA A 62 15.56 -6.74 -5.61
C ALA A 62 14.04 -6.69 -5.54
N VAL A 63 13.37 -7.49 -6.37
CA VAL A 63 11.92 -7.75 -6.28
C VAL A 63 11.69 -9.22 -6.04
N ILE A 64 10.83 -9.53 -5.08
CA ILE A 64 10.37 -10.89 -4.81
C ILE A 64 8.85 -10.99 -4.98
N ASP A 65 8.38 -12.07 -5.58
CA ASP A 65 6.96 -12.28 -5.90
C ASP A 65 6.14 -12.81 -4.72
N GLY A 66 6.60 -12.55 -3.49
CA GLY A 66 5.95 -12.95 -2.26
C GLY A 66 6.54 -14.23 -1.65
N PHE A 67 5.77 -14.82 -0.72
CA PHE A 67 6.18 -15.96 0.09
C PHE A 67 5.17 -17.09 -0.05
N LYS A 68 5.64 -18.33 0.03
CA LYS A 68 4.78 -19.52 -0.04
C LYS A 68 4.04 -19.76 1.28
N THR A 69 4.67 -19.38 2.39
CA THR A 69 4.13 -19.58 3.73
C THR A 69 4.21 -18.31 4.58
N ILE A 70 3.38 -18.25 5.62
CA ILE A 70 3.46 -17.18 6.63
C ILE A 70 4.81 -17.26 7.37
N GLY A 71 5.34 -18.45 7.59
CA GLY A 71 6.64 -18.65 8.22
C GLY A 71 7.78 -18.01 7.44
N GLU A 72 7.81 -18.17 6.11
CA GLU A 72 8.80 -17.51 5.24
C GLU A 72 8.68 -15.98 5.29
N LEU A 73 7.46 -15.45 5.22
CA LEU A 73 7.22 -14.01 5.35
C LEU A 73 7.69 -13.49 6.71
N THR A 74 7.40 -14.22 7.77
CA THR A 74 7.77 -13.87 9.14
C THR A 74 9.28 -13.83 9.32
N ALA A 75 9.99 -14.86 8.84
CA ALA A 75 11.44 -14.92 8.86
C ALA A 75 12.06 -13.78 8.04
N PHE A 76 11.52 -13.52 6.84
CA PHE A 76 11.98 -12.40 6.01
C PHE A 76 11.85 -11.05 6.71
N ILE A 77 10.70 -10.76 7.35
CA ILE A 77 10.50 -9.50 8.09
C ILE A 77 11.48 -9.39 9.28
N ALA A 78 11.69 -10.48 10.00
CA ALA A 78 12.58 -10.50 11.15
C ALA A 78 14.06 -10.25 10.79
N ASP A 79 14.46 -10.59 9.55
CA ASP A 79 15.82 -10.42 9.02
C ASP A 79 16.09 -9.02 8.44
N GLN A 80 15.11 -8.12 8.46
CA GLN A 80 15.30 -6.76 7.95
C GLN A 80 15.77 -5.79 9.04
N ASP A 81 16.60 -4.83 8.64
CA ASP A 81 16.98 -3.70 9.50
C ASP A 81 15.86 -2.66 9.59
N TYR A 82 15.05 -2.54 8.54
CA TYR A 82 13.91 -1.61 8.47
C TYR A 82 12.85 -2.11 7.49
N VAL A 83 11.58 -1.80 7.75
CA VAL A 83 10.47 -2.16 6.85
C VAL A 83 9.57 -0.97 6.54
N VAL A 84 9.10 -0.89 5.29
CA VAL A 84 8.04 0.03 4.87
C VAL A 84 6.83 -0.79 4.46
N LEU A 85 5.69 -0.51 5.06
CA LEU A 85 4.53 -1.39 5.03
C LEU A 85 3.26 -0.62 4.65
N ALA A 86 2.52 -1.15 3.70
CA ALA A 86 1.11 -0.83 3.57
C ALA A 86 0.30 -1.41 4.74
N ASP A 87 -0.91 -0.91 4.96
CA ASP A 87 -1.87 -1.50 5.92
C ASP A 87 -2.33 -2.88 5.45
N SER A 88 -1.60 -3.90 5.85
CA SER A 88 -1.76 -5.28 5.38
C SER A 88 -1.29 -6.30 6.43
N GLY A 89 -1.42 -7.59 6.13
CA GLY A 89 -0.96 -8.68 6.99
C GLY A 89 0.48 -8.52 7.49
N PRO A 90 1.46 -8.20 6.63
CA PRO A 90 2.84 -7.91 7.04
C PRO A 90 2.96 -6.86 8.14
N ALA A 91 2.18 -5.78 8.13
CA ALA A 91 2.19 -4.77 9.17
C ALA A 91 1.77 -5.35 10.54
N HIS A 92 0.84 -6.29 10.56
CA HIS A 92 0.45 -6.98 11.79
C HIS A 92 1.52 -7.96 12.27
N ILE A 93 2.20 -8.66 11.36
CA ILE A 93 3.30 -9.58 11.69
C ILE A 93 4.49 -8.80 12.28
N THR A 94 4.87 -7.68 11.67
CA THR A 94 6.00 -6.85 12.13
C THR A 94 5.85 -6.38 13.57
N LYS A 95 4.62 -6.21 14.06
CA LYS A 95 4.36 -5.85 15.48
C LYS A 95 4.80 -6.92 16.49
N LEU A 96 4.98 -8.16 16.03
CA LEU A 96 5.45 -9.26 16.88
C LEU A 96 6.96 -9.23 17.09
N PHE A 97 7.68 -8.37 16.37
CA PHE A 97 9.13 -8.26 16.38
C PHE A 97 9.58 -6.88 16.83
N GLN A 98 10.90 -6.73 16.97
CA GLN A 98 11.53 -5.44 17.24
C GLN A 98 12.01 -4.72 15.96
N THR A 99 11.74 -5.29 14.79
CA THR A 99 12.10 -4.69 13.50
C THR A 99 11.45 -3.31 13.38
N PRO A 100 12.24 -2.23 13.27
CA PRO A 100 11.71 -0.90 13.12
C PRO A 100 11.14 -0.70 11.72
N GLY A 101 10.23 0.24 11.57
CA GLY A 101 9.67 0.50 10.25
C GLY A 101 8.70 1.65 10.18
N LEU A 102 8.18 1.88 8.99
CA LEU A 102 7.13 2.82 8.66
C LEU A 102 5.88 2.05 8.21
N ALA A 103 4.77 2.21 8.90
CA ALA A 103 3.47 1.69 8.48
C ALA A 103 2.61 2.84 7.94
N ILE A 104 2.12 2.69 6.72
CA ILE A 104 1.35 3.70 5.99
C ILE A 104 -0.12 3.30 5.98
N TYR A 105 -0.94 4.14 6.60
CA TYR A 105 -2.38 3.95 6.74
C TYR A 105 -3.13 4.99 5.91
N THR A 106 -4.13 4.54 5.19
CA THR A 106 -4.98 5.37 4.33
C THR A 106 -6.44 5.35 4.80
N SER A 107 -7.22 4.41 4.34
CA SER A 107 -8.64 4.28 4.71
C SER A 107 -8.88 3.79 6.13
N ALA A 108 -8.00 2.99 6.69
CA ALA A 108 -8.10 2.51 8.05
C ALA A 108 -7.33 3.40 9.04
N SER A 109 -7.75 3.42 10.29
CA SER A 109 -7.09 4.20 11.34
C SER A 109 -5.84 3.49 11.85
N GLY A 110 -4.68 4.11 11.64
CA GLY A 110 -3.43 3.64 12.20
C GLY A 110 -3.41 3.67 13.73
N ASP A 111 -4.12 4.61 14.37
CA ASP A 111 -4.27 4.65 15.83
C ASP A 111 -4.90 3.37 16.37
N VAL A 112 -5.95 2.89 15.70
CA VAL A 112 -6.66 1.68 16.08
C VAL A 112 -5.85 0.45 15.74
N LEU A 113 -5.35 0.37 14.49
CA LEU A 113 -4.71 -0.84 14.00
C LEU A 113 -3.30 -1.06 14.58
N GLN A 114 -2.51 -0.01 14.71
CA GLN A 114 -1.16 -0.13 15.27
C GLN A 114 -1.17 -0.25 16.79
N GLY A 115 -2.12 0.40 17.45
CA GLY A 115 -2.25 0.37 18.90
C GLY A 115 -0.99 0.91 19.61
N ARG A 116 -0.46 0.15 20.59
CA ARG A 116 0.70 0.55 21.42
C ARG A 116 2.05 0.08 20.88
N HIS A 117 2.09 -0.52 19.69
CA HIS A 117 3.35 -0.99 19.11
C HIS A 117 4.22 0.20 18.70
N ARG A 118 5.45 0.26 19.24
CA ARG A 118 6.35 1.40 19.09
C ARG A 118 7.47 1.17 18.08
N ASN A 119 7.65 -0.03 17.62
CA ASN A 119 8.65 -0.38 16.61
C ASN A 119 8.31 0.16 15.21
N LEU A 120 7.05 0.52 14.96
CA LEU A 120 6.62 1.11 13.71
C LEU A 120 6.28 2.60 13.90
N HIS A 121 6.91 3.45 13.13
CA HIS A 121 6.40 4.79 12.87
C HIS A 121 5.12 4.69 12.05
N ARG A 122 4.25 5.67 12.21
CA ARG A 122 2.96 5.70 11.55
C ARG A 122 2.80 6.95 10.72
N TRP A 123 2.53 6.77 9.43
CA TRP A 123 1.97 7.81 8.61
C TRP A 123 0.48 7.52 8.37
N GLN A 124 -0.37 8.54 8.48
CA GLN A 124 -1.82 8.44 8.31
C GLN A 124 -2.31 9.46 7.31
N SER A 125 -2.97 9.01 6.23
CA SER A 125 -3.70 9.91 5.35
C SER A 125 -4.75 10.69 6.14
N ARG A 126 -4.78 12.01 5.91
CA ARG A 126 -5.75 12.95 6.48
C ARG A 126 -6.58 13.61 5.39
N TYR A 127 -6.75 12.92 4.29
CA TYR A 127 -7.54 13.43 3.18
C TYR A 127 -8.94 13.82 3.65
N THR A 128 -9.39 15.00 3.22
CA THR A 128 -10.75 15.48 3.44
C THR A 128 -11.26 16.07 2.12
N GLY A 129 -12.33 15.52 1.61
CA GLY A 129 -12.99 15.97 0.38
C GLY A 129 -14.50 15.99 0.53
N GLU A 130 -15.18 16.42 -0.51
CA GLU A 130 -16.64 16.59 -0.53
C GLU A 130 -17.38 15.27 -0.22
N PHE A 131 -16.90 14.16 -0.72
CA PHE A 131 -17.61 12.88 -0.66
C PHE A 131 -17.09 11.92 0.41
N CYS A 132 -15.85 12.11 0.88
CA CYS A 132 -15.26 11.24 1.88
C CYS A 132 -14.08 11.89 2.60
N SER A 133 -13.71 11.31 3.74
CA SER A 133 -12.50 11.67 4.49
C SER A 133 -11.76 10.43 4.95
N ALA A 134 -10.45 10.53 5.17
CA ALA A 134 -9.63 9.47 5.74
C ALA A 134 -9.22 9.84 7.20
N PRO A 135 -9.16 8.86 8.10
CA PRO A 135 -9.56 7.45 7.90
C PRO A 135 -11.08 7.25 7.90
N CYS A 136 -11.61 6.50 6.95
CA CYS A 136 -13.05 6.21 6.85
C CYS A 136 -13.43 4.82 7.39
N GLY A 137 -12.45 4.00 7.77
CA GLY A 137 -12.66 2.65 8.29
C GLY A 137 -12.96 1.58 7.23
N LEU A 138 -13.03 1.94 5.95
CA LEU A 138 -13.32 0.97 4.89
C LEU A 138 -12.08 0.10 4.59
N ALA A 139 -12.24 -1.19 4.70
CA ALA A 139 -11.21 -2.15 4.29
C ALA A 139 -11.23 -2.44 2.78
N LYS A 140 -12.38 -2.27 2.13
CA LYS A 140 -12.60 -2.52 0.69
C LYS A 140 -13.49 -1.45 0.11
N LEU A 141 -13.33 -1.19 -1.19
CA LEU A 141 -14.25 -0.35 -1.96
C LEU A 141 -15.68 -0.89 -1.85
N ARG A 142 -16.61 0.01 -1.65
CA ARG A 142 -18.04 -0.28 -1.67
C ARG A 142 -18.73 0.70 -2.62
N ALA A 143 -19.57 0.16 -3.51
CA ALA A 143 -20.54 0.96 -4.23
C ALA A 143 -21.57 1.47 -3.21
N SER A 144 -21.89 2.76 -3.25
CA SER A 144 -23.05 3.29 -2.53
C SER A 144 -24.23 3.40 -3.50
N ALA A 145 -25.45 3.24 -2.96
CA ALA A 145 -26.67 3.37 -3.76
C ALA A 145 -26.81 4.74 -4.47
N ASN A 146 -26.10 5.74 -4.05
CA ASN A 146 -26.12 7.10 -4.60
C ASN A 146 -24.93 7.45 -5.52
N GLY A 147 -23.98 6.55 -5.75
CA GLY A 147 -22.81 6.82 -6.61
C GLY A 147 -21.96 8.04 -6.23
N LYS A 148 -22.46 8.93 -5.38
CA LYS A 148 -21.87 10.22 -5.02
C LYS A 148 -21.24 10.24 -3.62
N ILE A 149 -21.28 9.13 -2.89
CA ILE A 149 -20.79 9.05 -1.51
C ILE A 149 -19.56 8.15 -1.44
N GLY A 150 -18.55 8.57 -0.68
CA GLY A 150 -17.33 7.82 -0.46
C GLY A 150 -16.39 7.85 -1.67
N CYS A 151 -15.61 6.81 -1.85
CA CYS A 151 -14.61 6.73 -2.91
C CYS A 151 -15.20 6.91 -4.30
N MET A 152 -16.45 6.48 -4.51
CA MET A 152 -17.17 6.56 -5.77
C MET A 152 -17.43 8.00 -6.20
N GLY A 153 -17.91 8.83 -5.29
CA GLY A 153 -18.11 10.26 -5.55
C GLY A 153 -16.79 10.97 -5.82
N SER A 154 -15.74 10.62 -5.08
CA SER A 154 -14.42 11.24 -5.22
C SER A 154 -13.70 10.86 -6.51
N LEU A 155 -14.04 9.75 -7.13
CA LEU A 155 -13.40 9.29 -8.38
C LEU A 155 -14.10 9.81 -9.63
N GLU A 156 -15.22 10.53 -9.48
CA GLU A 156 -16.04 11.05 -10.59
C GLU A 156 -16.40 9.97 -11.63
N LEU A 157 -16.48 8.72 -11.20
CA LEU A 157 -16.80 7.60 -12.07
C LEU A 157 -18.31 7.41 -12.14
N PRO A 158 -18.87 7.17 -13.34
CA PRO A 158 -20.26 6.81 -13.45
C PRO A 158 -20.51 5.48 -12.70
N PHE A 159 -21.67 5.41 -12.04
CA PHE A 159 -22.02 4.28 -11.17
C PHE A 159 -21.95 2.92 -11.89
N ASP A 160 -22.36 2.89 -13.15
CA ASP A 160 -22.32 1.73 -14.03
C ASP A 160 -20.91 1.32 -14.49
N ALA A 161 -19.95 2.27 -14.52
CA ALA A 161 -18.56 1.96 -14.85
C ALA A 161 -17.87 1.08 -13.80
N LEU A 162 -18.45 0.96 -12.62
CA LEU A 162 -17.89 0.23 -11.52
C LEU A 162 -18.46 -1.18 -11.37
N GLY A 163 -19.51 -1.50 -12.16
CA GLY A 163 -20.11 -2.82 -12.19
C GLY A 163 -20.31 -3.42 -10.78
N ASP A 164 -20.13 -4.71 -10.67
CA ASP A 164 -20.21 -5.45 -9.40
C ASP A 164 -18.98 -5.23 -8.51
N LEU A 165 -18.61 -3.99 -8.21
CA LEU A 165 -17.51 -3.69 -7.27
C LEU A 165 -17.63 -4.33 -5.88
N PRO A 166 -18.78 -4.72 -5.36
CA PRO A 166 -18.86 -5.52 -4.16
C PRO A 166 -18.22 -6.90 -4.33
N THR A 167 -18.17 -7.43 -5.54
CA THR A 167 -17.49 -8.67 -5.84
C THR A 167 -16.04 -8.37 -6.22
N GLN A 168 -15.11 -9.05 -5.58
CA GLN A 168 -13.65 -8.93 -5.77
C GLN A 168 -13.18 -9.24 -7.21
N SER A 169 -14.10 -9.41 -8.14
CA SER A 169 -13.89 -9.97 -9.47
C SER A 169 -13.57 -8.94 -10.54
N ASN A 170 -13.72 -7.64 -10.28
CA ASN A 170 -13.34 -6.67 -11.29
C ASN A 170 -11.86 -6.29 -11.21
N LYS A 171 -11.04 -7.20 -11.74
CA LYS A 171 -9.59 -7.09 -11.80
C LYS A 171 -9.11 -5.78 -12.42
N ALA A 172 -9.74 -5.34 -13.50
CA ALA A 172 -9.35 -4.14 -14.23
C ALA A 172 -9.51 -2.87 -13.40
N ILE A 173 -10.58 -2.77 -12.61
CA ILE A 173 -10.78 -1.63 -11.69
C ILE A 173 -9.79 -1.68 -10.54
N ALA A 174 -9.58 -2.85 -9.95
CA ALA A 174 -8.59 -3.01 -8.89
C ALA A 174 -7.18 -2.63 -9.38
N GLU A 175 -6.79 -3.05 -10.58
CA GLU A 175 -5.54 -2.66 -11.22
C GLU A 175 -5.47 -1.15 -11.41
N ARG A 176 -6.49 -0.54 -12.04
CA ARG A 176 -6.54 0.90 -12.26
C ARG A 176 -6.40 1.70 -10.97
N LEU A 177 -7.17 1.35 -9.94
CA LEU A 177 -7.18 2.07 -8.67
C LEU A 177 -5.92 1.83 -7.81
N THR A 178 -5.19 0.75 -8.07
CA THR A 178 -3.92 0.51 -7.36
C THR A 178 -2.74 1.16 -8.06
N ILE A 179 -2.79 1.29 -9.39
CA ILE A 179 -1.61 1.62 -10.21
C ILE A 179 -1.76 2.99 -10.87
N ASP A 180 -2.85 3.18 -11.66
CA ASP A 180 -2.95 4.30 -12.60
C ASP A 180 -3.68 5.52 -12.00
N ALA A 181 -4.71 5.28 -11.18
CA ALA A 181 -5.57 6.32 -10.64
C ALA A 181 -6.04 5.96 -9.23
N PRO A 182 -5.16 6.05 -8.23
CA PRO A 182 -5.50 5.70 -6.86
C PRO A 182 -6.63 6.56 -6.30
N VAL A 183 -7.39 6.00 -5.35
CA VAL A 183 -8.42 6.76 -4.63
C VAL A 183 -7.79 7.95 -3.89
N PRO A 184 -8.54 9.03 -3.62
CA PRO A 184 -7.98 10.28 -3.12
C PRO A 184 -7.12 10.16 -1.87
N CYS A 185 -7.51 9.36 -0.88
CA CYS A 185 -6.72 9.15 0.34
C CYS A 185 -5.40 8.39 0.09
N VAL A 186 -5.32 7.62 -0.99
CA VAL A 186 -4.08 6.96 -1.45
C VAL A 186 -3.30 7.90 -2.36
N ALA A 187 -3.97 8.67 -3.22
CA ALA A 187 -3.34 9.69 -4.06
C ALA A 187 -2.61 10.77 -3.25
N GLN A 188 -3.09 11.09 -2.04
CA GLN A 188 -2.42 12.00 -1.11
C GLN A 188 -0.98 11.58 -0.81
N LEU A 189 -0.67 10.28 -0.81
CA LEU A 189 0.70 9.77 -0.65
C LEU A 189 1.67 10.33 -1.70
N LEU A 190 1.19 10.63 -2.89
CA LEU A 190 2.00 11.17 -3.98
C LEU A 190 2.24 12.68 -3.85
N THR A 191 1.41 13.39 -3.12
CA THR A 191 1.52 14.83 -2.89
C THR A 191 2.24 15.18 -1.59
N GLU A 192 2.15 14.34 -0.59
CA GLU A 192 2.76 14.52 0.74
C GLU A 192 4.02 13.66 0.93
N GLN A 193 4.73 13.37 -0.15
CA GLN A 193 5.91 12.51 -0.14
C GLN A 193 7.00 12.95 0.83
N LYS A 194 7.19 14.27 0.99
CA LYS A 194 8.22 14.84 1.88
C LYS A 194 8.03 14.44 3.35
N ASP A 195 6.80 14.12 3.73
CA ASP A 195 6.47 13.71 5.11
C ASP A 195 6.63 12.20 5.30
N ILE A 196 6.84 11.46 4.20
CA ILE A 196 6.96 10.00 4.18
C ILE A 196 8.41 9.57 3.96
N LEU A 197 9.16 10.34 3.18
CA LEU A 197 10.54 10.10 2.78
C LEU A 197 11.52 10.95 3.58
#